data_8e8eea3b96d352747a27b2e8e8d43651
#
_entry.id   8e8eea3b96d352747a27b2e8e8d43651
#
_cell.length_a   1.000
_cell.length_b   1.000
_cell.length_c   1.000
_cell.angle_alpha   90.00
_cell.angle_beta   90.00
_cell.angle_gamma   90.00
#
_symmetry.space_group_name_H-M   'P 1'
#
loop_
_entity.id
_entity.type
_entity.pdbx_description
1 polymer ?
#
loop_
_entity_poly.entity_id
_entity_poly.type
_entity_poly.pdbx_seq_one_letter_code
_entity_poly.pdbx_strand_id
1 'polypeptide(L)'
;MKKALIASAVFAALSGAAVADTVVAIAGPMSGQYASAGDQIRKGAEMAIADINARGGVLGQKLVLEVGDDACDPKQAVAVANQMVNKKIAFMHGHWCSSSTIPASEVYLESNILMATVSTNPKVTDRGLKNVFAIAGRDDQQGQVAGAYLVDHFKGKKIAVIDDKSAYGKGLADEIAKAMSAKGSKPALRESITAGEKDYSGLIAKLKQAGVEVMAFGGYHTEVALILRQAEQAKLDLTVMGGDTMSNTELVTAAGKASNNVLFTFGPDARKNPAAAPIVKKFRDAKVEPEGYVLYAYAAFQLFEQAAKNANSVKFADLEKNLHNGSFDTVLGKMSFDAKGNSKAPAFVVYQWKDGKYDYVK
;
A
#
# COMPACT_ATOMS: atom_id res chain seq x y z
N MET A 1 -30.87 -70.67 33.75
CA MET A 1 -29.49 -70.24 33.36
C MET A 1 -29.60 -69.18 32.25
N LYS A 2 -29.62 -67.90 32.58
CA LYS A 2 -29.73 -66.79 31.62
C LYS A 2 -28.35 -66.19 31.47
N LYS A 3 -27.78 -66.29 30.25
CA LYS A 3 -26.49 -65.64 29.90
C LYS A 3 -26.79 -64.20 29.47
N ALA A 4 -26.31 -63.25 30.27
CA ALA A 4 -26.31 -61.82 29.90
C ALA A 4 -25.07 -61.55 29.02
N LEU A 5 -25.28 -61.06 27.78
CA LEU A 5 -24.24 -60.49 26.92
C LEU A 5 -24.09 -59.01 27.30
N ILE A 6 -22.92 -58.65 27.79
CA ILE A 6 -22.51 -57.27 27.98
C ILE A 6 -21.87 -56.78 26.68
N ALA A 7 -22.58 -55.92 25.96
CA ALA A 7 -22.04 -55.22 24.80
C ALA A 7 -21.24 -53.98 25.27
N SER A 8 -19.92 -54.07 25.25
CA SER A 8 -19.04 -52.90 25.50
C SER A 8 -18.99 -52.00 24.27
N ALA A 9 -19.68 -50.86 24.32
CA ALA A 9 -19.54 -49.83 23.30
C ALA A 9 -18.21 -49.07 23.53
N VAL A 10 -17.24 -49.30 22.66
CA VAL A 10 -16.00 -48.52 22.59
C VAL A 10 -16.32 -47.18 21.94
N PHE A 11 -16.46 -46.13 22.75
CA PHE A 11 -16.48 -44.75 22.29
C PHE A 11 -15.04 -44.37 21.92
N ALA A 12 -14.68 -44.43 20.65
CA ALA A 12 -13.46 -43.85 20.12
C ALA A 12 -13.59 -42.32 20.21
N ALA A 13 -13.05 -41.72 21.26
CA ALA A 13 -12.88 -40.28 21.33
C ALA A 13 -11.87 -39.89 20.26
N LEU A 14 -12.36 -39.37 19.13
CA LEU A 14 -11.57 -38.62 18.17
C LEU A 14 -11.14 -37.31 18.87
N SER A 15 -10.06 -37.38 19.62
CA SER A 15 -9.33 -36.19 20.04
C SER A 15 -8.73 -35.56 18.77
N GLY A 16 -9.52 -34.70 18.11
CA GLY A 16 -8.99 -33.84 17.09
C GLY A 16 -7.86 -33.03 17.74
N ALA A 17 -6.62 -33.29 17.32
CA ALA A 17 -5.51 -32.43 17.72
C ALA A 17 -5.91 -31.00 17.35
N ALA A 18 -5.97 -30.11 18.34
CA ALA A 18 -6.19 -28.70 18.09
C ALA A 18 -4.99 -28.21 17.24
N VAL A 19 -5.27 -27.99 15.96
CA VAL A 19 -4.26 -27.44 15.06
C VAL A 19 -4.05 -25.99 15.49
N ALA A 20 -2.80 -25.62 15.81
CA ALA A 20 -2.49 -24.27 16.28
C ALA A 20 -2.83 -23.24 15.19
N ASP A 21 -3.36 -22.10 15.61
CA ASP A 21 -3.68 -21.00 14.71
C ASP A 21 -2.43 -20.48 13.98
N THR A 22 -2.61 -20.00 12.74
CA THR A 22 -1.54 -19.37 11.98
C THR A 22 -1.53 -17.86 12.27
N VAL A 23 -0.45 -17.38 12.88
CA VAL A 23 -0.29 -15.95 13.16
C VAL A 23 0.20 -15.24 11.91
N VAL A 24 -0.50 -14.19 11.50
CA VAL A 24 -0.15 -13.30 10.38
C VAL A 24 -0.14 -11.86 10.87
N ALA A 25 0.53 -10.96 10.16
CA ALA A 25 0.65 -9.59 10.64
C ALA A 25 0.42 -8.54 9.55
N ILE A 26 0.06 -7.36 10.01
CA ILE A 26 0.18 -6.11 9.27
C ILE A 26 1.11 -5.15 10.00
N ALA A 27 1.83 -4.32 9.25
CA ALA A 27 2.61 -3.22 9.80
C ALA A 27 2.53 -1.98 8.91
N GLY A 28 2.50 -0.82 9.54
CA GLY A 28 2.41 0.48 8.90
C GLY A 28 2.16 1.58 9.92
N PRO A 29 1.83 2.82 9.50
CA PRO A 29 1.57 3.93 10.39
C PRO A 29 0.20 3.80 11.04
N MET A 30 0.10 3.03 12.13
CA MET A 30 -1.16 2.87 12.86
C MET A 30 -1.46 4.06 13.76
N SER A 31 -0.46 4.91 13.98
CA SER A 31 -0.56 6.19 14.70
C SER A 31 0.17 7.31 13.95
N GLY A 32 0.08 8.54 14.48
CA GLY A 32 0.75 9.71 13.89
C GLY A 32 0.01 10.29 12.68
N GLN A 33 0.73 11.08 11.90
CA GLN A 33 0.14 11.88 10.82
C GLN A 33 -0.36 11.07 9.61
N TYR A 34 0.02 9.82 9.48
CA TYR A 34 -0.41 8.94 8.39
C TYR A 34 -1.32 7.80 8.89
N ALA A 35 -1.91 7.95 10.08
CA ALA A 35 -2.73 6.91 10.71
C ALA A 35 -3.93 6.48 9.85
N SER A 36 -4.46 7.38 9.02
CA SER A 36 -5.54 7.06 8.09
C SER A 36 -5.14 6.00 7.04
N ALA A 37 -3.87 5.98 6.60
CA ALA A 37 -3.36 4.93 5.72
C ALA A 37 -3.22 3.58 6.47
N GLY A 38 -2.77 3.62 7.72
CA GLY A 38 -2.75 2.43 8.59
C GLY A 38 -4.15 1.85 8.82
N ASP A 39 -5.15 2.70 8.99
CA ASP A 39 -6.56 2.30 9.13
C ASP A 39 -7.10 1.62 7.86
N GLN A 40 -6.75 2.12 6.67
CA GLN A 40 -7.09 1.45 5.41
C GLN A 40 -6.52 0.03 5.34
N ILE A 41 -5.23 -0.15 5.68
CA ILE A 41 -4.57 -1.46 5.69
C ILE A 41 -5.25 -2.38 6.71
N ARG A 42 -5.52 -1.89 7.91
CA ARG A 42 -6.16 -2.66 8.98
C ARG A 42 -7.55 -3.15 8.56
N LYS A 43 -8.41 -2.26 8.05
CA LYS A 43 -9.76 -2.62 7.59
C LYS A 43 -9.73 -3.68 6.51
N GLY A 44 -8.81 -3.56 5.54
CA GLY A 44 -8.63 -4.55 4.48
C GLY A 44 -8.22 -5.91 5.00
N ALA A 45 -7.24 -5.94 5.89
CA ALA A 45 -6.71 -7.16 6.50
C ALA A 45 -7.74 -7.87 7.39
N GLU A 46 -8.41 -7.14 8.28
CA GLU A 46 -9.43 -7.67 9.19
C GLU A 46 -10.58 -8.34 8.42
N MET A 47 -11.07 -7.68 7.36
CA MET A 47 -12.13 -8.23 6.51
C MET A 47 -11.66 -9.49 5.78
N ALA A 48 -10.45 -9.49 5.21
CA ALA A 48 -9.89 -10.65 4.50
C ALA A 48 -9.72 -11.84 5.45
N ILE A 49 -9.18 -11.62 6.64
CA ILE A 49 -8.97 -12.65 7.64
C ILE A 49 -10.30 -13.21 8.14
N ALA A 50 -11.29 -12.35 8.39
CA ALA A 50 -12.63 -12.80 8.76
C ALA A 50 -13.24 -13.71 7.69
N ASP A 51 -13.09 -13.36 6.41
CA ASP A 51 -13.59 -14.17 5.30
C ASP A 51 -12.85 -15.49 5.14
N ILE A 52 -11.53 -15.47 5.28
CA ILE A 52 -10.71 -16.69 5.23
C ILE A 52 -11.10 -17.63 6.37
N ASN A 53 -11.23 -17.09 7.59
CA ASN A 53 -11.60 -17.87 8.77
C ASN A 53 -13.02 -18.43 8.66
N ALA A 54 -13.96 -17.68 8.09
CA ALA A 54 -15.33 -18.16 7.84
C ALA A 54 -15.38 -19.34 6.85
N ARG A 55 -14.38 -19.48 5.97
CA ARG A 55 -14.21 -20.60 5.03
C ARG A 55 -13.37 -21.75 5.59
N GLY A 56 -13.05 -21.75 6.89
CA GLY A 56 -12.27 -22.79 7.55
C GLY A 56 -10.77 -22.50 7.67
N GLY A 57 -10.36 -21.27 7.43
CA GLY A 57 -8.97 -20.82 7.58
C GLY A 57 -8.04 -21.25 6.43
N VAL A 58 -6.76 -21.29 6.71
CA VAL A 58 -5.71 -21.76 5.81
C VAL A 58 -5.24 -23.13 6.27
N LEU A 59 -5.37 -24.14 5.43
CA LEU A 59 -5.03 -25.55 5.76
C LEU A 59 -5.69 -26.05 7.06
N GLY A 60 -6.93 -25.59 7.33
CA GLY A 60 -7.68 -25.95 8.55
C GLY A 60 -7.29 -25.14 9.79
N GLN A 61 -6.39 -24.19 9.69
CA GLN A 61 -5.94 -23.32 10.77
C GLN A 61 -6.57 -21.93 10.63
N LYS A 62 -7.09 -21.36 11.71
CA LYS A 62 -7.53 -19.97 11.72
C LYS A 62 -6.35 -19.02 11.62
N LEU A 63 -6.56 -17.88 10.96
CA LEU A 63 -5.61 -16.78 10.95
C LEU A 63 -5.86 -15.87 12.14
N VAL A 64 -4.80 -15.53 12.86
CA VAL A 64 -4.79 -14.56 13.95
C VAL A 64 -3.95 -13.37 13.51
N LEU A 65 -4.54 -12.16 13.57
CA LEU A 65 -3.89 -10.94 13.11
C LEU A 65 -3.10 -10.27 14.23
N GLU A 66 -1.82 -10.01 13.97
CA GLU A 66 -0.99 -9.10 14.75
C GLU A 66 -0.83 -7.76 14.03
N VAL A 67 -0.79 -6.68 14.79
CA VAL A 67 -0.69 -5.31 14.26
C VAL A 67 0.56 -4.65 14.80
N GLY A 68 1.39 -4.13 13.89
CA GLY A 68 2.59 -3.37 14.22
C GLY A 68 2.44 -1.91 13.78
N ASP A 69 2.78 -0.99 14.68
CA ASP A 69 2.81 0.45 14.40
C ASP A 69 4.26 0.90 14.20
N ASP A 70 4.60 1.30 12.98
CA ASP A 70 5.92 1.82 12.65
C ASP A 70 5.95 3.36 12.52
N ALA A 71 4.80 4.02 12.59
CA ALA A 71 4.62 5.47 12.41
C ALA A 71 5.37 6.05 11.19
N CYS A 72 5.69 5.24 10.16
CA CYS A 72 6.59 5.55 9.04
C CYS A 72 8.04 5.87 9.45
N ASP A 73 8.45 5.54 10.65
CA ASP A 73 9.83 5.70 11.13
C ASP A 73 10.65 4.42 10.84
N PRO A 74 11.79 4.51 10.13
CA PRO A 74 12.57 3.34 9.77
C PRO A 74 13.18 2.59 10.96
N LYS A 75 13.48 3.27 12.07
CA LYS A 75 14.01 2.61 13.27
C LYS A 75 12.90 1.87 14.00
N GLN A 76 11.72 2.50 14.11
CA GLN A 76 10.55 1.85 14.69
C GLN A 76 10.11 0.65 13.85
N ALA A 77 10.21 0.73 12.52
CA ALA A 77 9.91 -0.39 11.62
C ALA A 77 10.79 -1.62 11.88
N VAL A 78 12.09 -1.42 12.13
CA VAL A 78 12.99 -2.51 12.54
C VAL A 78 12.59 -3.11 13.90
N ALA A 79 12.22 -2.26 14.86
CA ALA A 79 11.74 -2.74 16.16
C ALA A 79 10.44 -3.56 16.03
N VAL A 80 9.49 -3.07 15.22
CA VAL A 80 8.25 -3.79 14.89
C VAL A 80 8.56 -5.13 14.20
N ALA A 81 9.48 -5.14 13.24
CA ALA A 81 9.86 -6.37 12.55
C ALA A 81 10.39 -7.43 13.53
N ASN A 82 11.27 -7.04 14.47
CA ASN A 82 11.77 -7.94 15.51
C ASN A 82 10.63 -8.44 16.45
N GLN A 83 9.66 -7.58 16.77
CA GLN A 83 8.49 -8.01 17.55
C GLN A 83 7.68 -9.08 16.80
N MET A 84 7.45 -8.90 15.51
CA MET A 84 6.70 -9.85 14.68
C MET A 84 7.45 -11.18 14.52
N VAL A 85 8.78 -11.13 14.39
CA VAL A 85 9.64 -12.34 14.44
C VAL A 85 9.44 -13.11 15.75
N ASN A 86 9.48 -12.41 16.87
CA ASN A 86 9.27 -13.05 18.19
C ASN A 86 7.85 -13.65 18.35
N LYS A 87 6.84 -13.08 17.67
CA LYS A 87 5.48 -13.62 17.60
C LYS A 87 5.34 -14.79 16.60
N LYS A 88 6.43 -15.15 15.90
CA LYS A 88 6.49 -16.26 14.94
C LYS A 88 5.43 -16.17 13.84
N ILE A 89 5.24 -14.97 13.29
CA ILE A 89 4.28 -14.77 12.21
C ILE A 89 4.69 -15.57 10.96
N ALA A 90 3.71 -16.12 10.26
CA ALA A 90 3.91 -16.84 9.01
C ALA A 90 3.97 -15.90 7.78
N PHE A 91 3.36 -14.73 7.89
CA PHE A 91 3.23 -13.78 6.78
C PHE A 91 3.08 -12.35 7.30
N MET A 92 3.69 -11.40 6.59
CA MET A 92 3.58 -9.97 6.84
C MET A 92 2.93 -9.27 5.65
N HIS A 93 1.87 -8.48 5.87
CA HIS A 93 1.45 -7.45 4.92
C HIS A 93 1.87 -6.07 5.43
N GLY A 94 2.77 -5.44 4.73
CA GLY A 94 3.38 -4.15 5.12
C GLY A 94 4.83 -4.08 4.65
N HIS A 95 5.62 -3.13 5.10
CA HIS A 95 5.18 -1.89 5.69
C HIS A 95 4.59 -0.98 4.61
N TRP A 96 3.90 0.10 4.99
CA TRP A 96 3.31 0.99 4.00
C TRP A 96 4.34 1.99 3.44
N CYS A 97 5.11 2.63 4.31
CA CYS A 97 6.16 3.57 3.91
C CYS A 97 7.40 2.84 3.39
N SER A 98 7.92 3.25 2.22
CA SER A 98 9.14 2.65 1.66
C SER A 98 10.36 2.79 2.59
N SER A 99 10.46 3.89 3.34
CA SER A 99 11.50 4.09 4.36
C SER A 99 11.44 3.07 5.50
N SER A 100 10.25 2.56 5.81
CA SER A 100 10.02 1.49 6.79
C SER A 100 10.26 0.11 6.20
N THR A 101 9.71 -0.15 4.99
CA THR A 101 9.81 -1.44 4.32
C THR A 101 11.25 -1.84 4.03
N ILE A 102 12.07 -0.89 3.58
CA ILE A 102 13.46 -1.16 3.20
C ILE A 102 14.24 -1.83 4.33
N PRO A 103 14.37 -1.28 5.55
CA PRO A 103 15.10 -1.94 6.62
C PRO A 103 14.36 -3.14 7.23
N ALA A 104 13.04 -3.08 7.39
CA ALA A 104 12.27 -4.16 7.99
C ALA A 104 12.32 -5.46 7.18
N SER A 105 12.37 -5.36 5.85
CA SER A 105 12.41 -6.53 4.96
C SER A 105 13.66 -7.40 5.15
N GLU A 106 14.77 -6.84 5.59
CA GLU A 106 15.99 -7.59 5.91
C GLU A 106 15.79 -8.45 7.17
N VAL A 107 15.20 -7.87 8.22
CA VAL A 107 14.86 -8.59 9.45
C VAL A 107 13.94 -9.77 9.17
N TYR A 108 12.92 -9.56 8.32
CA TYR A 108 12.00 -10.63 7.91
C TYR A 108 12.69 -11.70 7.07
N LEU A 109 13.63 -11.33 6.18
CA LEU A 109 14.38 -12.29 5.40
C LEU A 109 15.25 -13.21 6.28
N GLU A 110 15.98 -12.64 7.22
CA GLU A 110 16.83 -13.37 8.17
C GLU A 110 16.01 -14.39 8.98
N SER A 111 14.75 -14.07 9.24
CA SER A 111 13.81 -14.92 9.99
C SER A 111 12.93 -15.81 9.12
N ASN A 112 13.18 -15.86 7.80
CA ASN A 112 12.37 -16.61 6.83
C ASN A 112 10.88 -16.26 6.89
N ILE A 113 10.54 -14.97 6.98
CA ILE A 113 9.18 -14.44 6.92
C ILE A 113 8.96 -13.78 5.57
N LEU A 114 7.92 -14.23 4.88
CA LEU A 114 7.50 -13.68 3.61
C LEU A 114 6.64 -12.43 3.83
N MET A 115 6.83 -11.43 2.97
CA MET A 115 6.04 -10.21 3.06
C MET A 115 5.48 -9.77 1.71
N ALA A 116 4.23 -9.30 1.72
CA ALA A 116 3.61 -8.55 0.63
C ALA A 116 3.49 -7.07 1.01
N THR A 117 3.94 -6.17 0.15
CA THR A 117 3.97 -4.73 0.46
C THR A 117 3.34 -3.89 -0.64
N VAL A 118 2.84 -2.72 -0.25
CA VAL A 118 2.39 -1.66 -1.17
C VAL A 118 3.42 -0.55 -1.35
N SER A 119 4.58 -0.68 -0.74
CA SER A 119 5.69 0.27 -0.93
C SER A 119 6.20 0.25 -2.36
N THR A 120 6.32 1.41 -2.96
CA THR A 120 6.52 1.59 -4.40
C THR A 120 7.96 1.95 -4.81
N ASN A 121 8.82 2.34 -3.85
CA ASN A 121 10.20 2.71 -4.17
C ASN A 121 10.95 1.53 -4.80
N PRO A 122 11.64 1.72 -5.95
CA PRO A 122 12.39 0.65 -6.63
C PRO A 122 13.37 -0.10 -5.72
N LYS A 123 13.97 0.56 -4.73
CA LYS A 123 14.87 -0.09 -3.76
C LYS A 123 14.21 -1.17 -2.92
N VAL A 124 12.89 -1.22 -2.85
CA VAL A 124 12.17 -2.27 -2.11
C VAL A 124 12.46 -3.65 -2.71
N THR A 125 12.46 -3.76 -4.03
CA THR A 125 12.64 -5.02 -4.76
C THR A 125 13.98 -5.14 -5.48
N ASP A 126 14.64 -4.03 -5.86
CA ASP A 126 15.92 -4.06 -6.60
C ASP A 126 17.08 -4.69 -5.78
N ARG A 127 16.93 -4.78 -4.46
CA ARG A 127 17.89 -5.50 -3.59
C ARG A 127 17.87 -7.02 -3.79
N GLY A 128 16.85 -7.55 -4.50
CA GLY A 128 16.75 -8.98 -4.80
C GLY A 128 16.42 -9.85 -3.58
N LEU A 129 15.77 -9.29 -2.56
CA LEU A 129 15.35 -10.04 -1.38
C LEU A 129 14.19 -10.96 -1.74
N LYS A 130 14.40 -12.26 -1.65
CA LYS A 130 13.43 -13.29 -2.06
C LYS A 130 12.14 -13.36 -1.24
N ASN A 131 12.10 -12.67 -0.10
CA ASN A 131 10.93 -12.62 0.77
C ASN A 131 9.97 -11.46 0.46
N VAL A 132 10.31 -10.55 -0.46
CA VAL A 132 9.55 -9.33 -0.73
C VAL A 132 8.73 -9.47 -2.01
N PHE A 133 7.42 -9.28 -1.89
CA PHE A 133 6.48 -9.22 -3.01
C PHE A 133 5.75 -7.89 -3.01
N ALA A 134 6.08 -7.01 -3.96
CA ALA A 134 5.42 -5.73 -4.15
C ALA A 134 4.11 -5.93 -4.93
N ILE A 135 2.97 -5.71 -4.28
CA ILE A 135 1.63 -5.90 -4.87
C ILE A 135 1.08 -4.62 -5.51
N ALA A 136 1.71 -3.48 -5.28
CA ALA A 136 1.52 -2.24 -6.03
C ALA A 136 2.55 -2.12 -7.16
N GLY A 137 2.38 -1.11 -8.02
CA GLY A 137 3.39 -0.74 -9.02
C GLY A 137 4.64 -0.10 -8.40
N ARG A 138 5.60 0.29 -9.23
CA ARG A 138 6.88 0.89 -8.82
C ARG A 138 6.93 2.38 -9.16
N ASP A 139 7.68 3.16 -8.37
CA ASP A 139 7.81 4.61 -8.57
C ASP A 139 8.50 4.98 -9.91
N ASP A 140 9.33 4.11 -10.48
CA ASP A 140 9.88 4.34 -11.82
C ASP A 140 8.79 4.29 -12.90
N GLN A 141 7.78 3.43 -12.77
CA GLN A 141 6.59 3.41 -13.63
C GLN A 141 5.66 4.60 -13.31
N GLN A 142 5.46 4.87 -12.03
CA GLN A 142 4.62 5.96 -11.54
C GLN A 142 5.14 7.32 -12.00
N GLY A 143 6.44 7.56 -11.86
CA GLY A 143 7.11 8.77 -12.31
C GLY A 143 7.04 8.98 -13.81
N GLN A 144 7.13 7.90 -14.61
CA GLN A 144 6.94 7.97 -16.06
C GLN A 144 5.53 8.44 -16.42
N VAL A 145 4.49 7.89 -15.77
CA VAL A 145 3.09 8.28 -16.03
C VAL A 145 2.85 9.73 -15.61
N ALA A 146 3.24 10.10 -14.39
CA ALA A 146 3.06 11.45 -13.87
C ALA A 146 3.84 12.50 -14.67
N GLY A 147 5.13 12.25 -14.94
CA GLY A 147 5.97 13.18 -15.67
C GLY A 147 5.55 13.36 -17.12
N ALA A 148 5.12 12.28 -17.81
CA ALA A 148 4.56 12.37 -19.13
C ALA A 148 3.26 13.19 -19.16
N TYR A 149 2.35 12.91 -18.24
CA TYR A 149 1.09 13.64 -18.11
C TYR A 149 1.34 15.14 -17.90
N LEU A 150 2.24 15.49 -16.99
CA LEU A 150 2.61 16.88 -16.71
C LEU A 150 3.07 17.63 -17.96
N VAL A 151 3.99 17.05 -18.72
CA VAL A 151 4.53 17.69 -19.95
C VAL A 151 3.47 17.81 -21.03
N ASP A 152 2.62 16.81 -21.18
CA ASP A 152 1.63 16.76 -22.28
C ASP A 152 0.42 17.68 -22.02
N HIS A 153 -0.01 17.83 -20.75
CA HIS A 153 -1.23 18.56 -20.41
C HIS A 153 -1.01 19.96 -19.83
N PHE A 154 0.20 20.27 -19.34
CA PHE A 154 0.54 21.58 -18.79
C PHE A 154 1.59 22.34 -19.63
N LYS A 155 1.43 22.27 -20.95
CA LYS A 155 2.32 22.98 -21.90
C LYS A 155 2.32 24.50 -21.60
N GLY A 156 3.52 25.07 -21.52
CA GLY A 156 3.71 26.49 -21.23
C GLY A 156 3.59 26.88 -19.74
N LYS A 157 3.15 25.96 -18.87
CA LYS A 157 3.10 26.19 -17.42
C LYS A 157 4.46 25.94 -16.78
N LYS A 158 4.76 26.71 -15.73
CA LYS A 158 5.93 26.47 -14.91
C LYS A 158 5.65 25.39 -13.88
N ILE A 159 6.38 24.28 -13.97
CA ILE A 159 6.20 23.11 -13.12
C ILE A 159 7.35 23.04 -12.11
N ALA A 160 7.02 22.97 -10.82
CA ALA A 160 8.00 22.63 -9.78
C ALA A 160 7.97 21.12 -9.50
N VAL A 161 9.10 20.56 -9.08
CA VAL A 161 9.17 19.19 -8.53
C VAL A 161 9.69 19.29 -7.10
N ILE A 162 8.87 18.87 -6.15
CA ILE A 162 9.12 18.97 -4.72
C ILE A 162 9.10 17.58 -4.10
N ASP A 163 9.94 17.34 -3.09
CA ASP A 163 9.91 16.09 -2.30
C ASP A 163 9.93 16.35 -0.79
N ASP A 164 9.58 15.34 -0.01
CA ASP A 164 9.55 15.34 1.46
C ASP A 164 10.81 14.74 2.12
N LYS A 165 11.86 14.46 1.34
CA LYS A 165 13.11 13.80 1.75
C LYS A 165 12.96 12.33 2.19
N SER A 166 11.74 11.78 2.24
CA SER A 166 11.56 10.35 2.50
C SER A 166 12.11 9.49 1.36
N ALA A 167 12.34 8.20 1.61
CA ALA A 167 12.78 7.29 0.55
C ALA A 167 11.75 7.21 -0.59
N TYR A 168 10.45 7.21 -0.24
CA TYR A 168 9.36 7.24 -1.22
C TYR A 168 9.34 8.58 -1.97
N GLY A 169 9.14 9.68 -1.24
CA GLY A 169 8.87 10.97 -1.87
C GLY A 169 10.02 11.48 -2.73
N LYS A 170 11.26 11.37 -2.24
CA LYS A 170 12.43 11.73 -3.04
C LYS A 170 12.57 10.81 -4.27
N GLY A 171 12.34 9.50 -4.11
CA GLY A 171 12.42 8.55 -5.22
C GLY A 171 11.42 8.88 -6.33
N LEU A 172 10.16 9.08 -5.98
CA LEU A 172 9.10 9.44 -6.92
C LEU A 172 9.38 10.78 -7.61
N ALA A 173 9.77 11.81 -6.87
CA ALA A 173 10.09 13.12 -7.43
C ALA A 173 11.26 13.06 -8.43
N ASP A 174 12.28 12.26 -8.14
CA ASP A 174 13.42 12.06 -9.05
C ASP A 174 12.98 11.35 -10.35
N GLU A 175 12.11 10.33 -10.28
CA GLU A 175 11.58 9.64 -11.47
C GLU A 175 10.63 10.55 -12.28
N ILE A 176 9.82 11.40 -11.64
CA ILE A 176 9.01 12.42 -12.33
C ILE A 176 9.91 13.39 -13.08
N ALA A 177 10.94 13.95 -12.43
CA ALA A 177 11.86 14.90 -13.05
C ALA A 177 12.62 14.26 -14.23
N LYS A 178 13.01 12.99 -14.11
CA LYS A 178 13.64 12.21 -15.16
C LYS A 178 12.69 12.02 -16.36
N ALA A 179 11.42 11.68 -16.11
CA ALA A 179 10.42 11.52 -17.17
C ALA A 179 10.12 12.85 -17.89
N MET A 180 10.03 13.95 -17.15
CA MET A 180 9.90 15.30 -17.70
C MET A 180 11.11 15.64 -18.62
N SER A 181 12.32 15.35 -18.14
CA SER A 181 13.55 15.60 -18.90
C SER A 181 13.63 14.77 -20.17
N ALA A 182 13.19 13.52 -20.15
CA ALA A 182 13.11 12.67 -21.32
C ALA A 182 12.17 13.22 -22.42
N LYS A 183 11.19 14.04 -22.03
CA LYS A 183 10.28 14.77 -22.93
C LYS A 183 10.76 16.20 -23.24
N GLY A 184 11.99 16.55 -22.92
CA GLY A 184 12.55 17.86 -23.19
C GLY A 184 12.11 19.00 -22.26
N SER A 185 11.43 18.68 -21.15
CA SER A 185 10.99 19.64 -20.13
C SER A 185 11.84 19.52 -18.87
N LYS A 186 12.15 20.68 -18.24
CA LYS A 186 12.86 20.70 -16.97
C LYS A 186 12.00 21.39 -15.92
N PRO A 187 12.06 20.95 -14.65
CA PRO A 187 11.41 21.67 -13.57
C PRO A 187 11.89 23.12 -13.48
N ALA A 188 10.96 24.06 -13.33
CA ALA A 188 11.27 25.48 -13.06
C ALA A 188 11.84 25.68 -11.65
N LEU A 189 11.51 24.77 -10.74
CA LEU A 189 12.02 24.73 -9.38
C LEU A 189 12.17 23.29 -8.93
N ARG A 190 13.28 22.93 -8.26
CA ARG A 190 13.50 21.66 -7.58
C ARG A 190 13.85 21.93 -6.12
N GLU A 191 12.99 21.54 -5.19
CA GLU A 191 13.15 21.80 -3.76
C GLU A 191 12.73 20.58 -2.94
N SER A 192 13.10 20.58 -1.67
CA SER A 192 12.67 19.59 -0.71
C SER A 192 12.07 20.26 0.52
N ILE A 193 11.04 19.67 1.08
CA ILE A 193 10.49 20.03 2.39
C ILE A 193 10.93 19.00 3.43
N THR A 194 10.57 19.24 4.68
CA THR A 194 10.70 18.23 5.74
C THR A 194 9.31 17.71 6.07
N ALA A 195 9.12 16.38 6.02
CA ALA A 195 7.86 15.76 6.38
C ALA A 195 7.47 16.13 7.83
N GLY A 196 6.16 16.38 8.03
CA GLY A 196 5.61 16.72 9.34
C GLY A 196 5.72 18.19 9.75
N GLU A 197 6.37 19.05 8.96
CA GLU A 197 6.29 20.49 9.16
C GLU A 197 4.86 21.02 9.09
N LYS A 198 4.58 22.10 9.81
CA LYS A 198 3.25 22.72 9.85
C LYS A 198 3.18 24.04 9.08
N ASP A 199 4.32 24.59 8.71
CA ASP A 199 4.44 25.85 7.97
C ASP A 199 5.28 25.66 6.71
N TYR A 200 4.64 25.84 5.57
CA TYR A 200 5.21 25.78 4.23
C TYR A 200 5.25 27.15 3.54
N SER A 201 5.07 28.24 4.28
CA SER A 201 5.08 29.61 3.75
C SER A 201 6.35 29.93 2.96
N GLY A 202 7.51 29.43 3.42
CA GLY A 202 8.79 29.56 2.71
C GLY A 202 8.80 28.88 1.34
N LEU A 203 8.24 27.66 1.23
CA LEU A 203 8.05 26.98 -0.05
C LEU A 203 7.11 27.79 -0.96
N ILE A 204 5.96 28.23 -0.42
CA ILE A 204 4.96 28.98 -1.17
C ILE A 204 5.53 30.29 -1.73
N ALA A 205 6.35 31.01 -0.95
CA ALA A 205 7.04 32.20 -1.42
C ALA A 205 7.97 31.88 -2.61
N LYS A 206 8.74 30.78 -2.56
CA LYS A 206 9.61 30.34 -3.65
C LYS A 206 8.79 29.96 -4.90
N LEU A 207 7.69 29.22 -4.74
CA LEU A 207 6.80 28.85 -5.83
C LEU A 207 6.24 30.11 -6.53
N LYS A 208 5.77 31.10 -5.77
CA LYS A 208 5.28 32.38 -6.30
C LYS A 208 6.37 33.14 -7.03
N GLN A 209 7.55 33.27 -6.43
CA GLN A 209 8.68 33.96 -7.05
C GLN A 209 9.12 33.33 -8.37
N ALA A 210 9.09 31.99 -8.44
CA ALA A 210 9.39 31.24 -9.66
C ALA A 210 8.23 31.28 -10.68
N GLY A 211 7.05 31.75 -10.29
CA GLY A 211 5.84 31.77 -11.12
C GLY A 211 5.29 30.38 -11.40
N VAL A 212 5.42 29.46 -10.43
CA VAL A 212 4.95 28.08 -10.54
C VAL A 212 3.44 28.02 -10.48
N GLU A 213 2.84 27.28 -11.38
CA GLU A 213 1.40 27.02 -11.47
C GLU A 213 1.05 25.55 -11.19
N VAL A 214 2.03 24.65 -11.35
CA VAL A 214 1.85 23.20 -11.16
C VAL A 214 3.02 22.68 -10.30
N MET A 215 2.69 21.89 -9.29
CA MET A 215 3.66 21.24 -8.41
C MET A 215 3.54 19.73 -8.54
N ALA A 216 4.59 19.08 -9.04
CA ALA A 216 4.74 17.64 -8.84
C ALA A 216 5.28 17.40 -7.43
N PHE A 217 4.62 16.55 -6.66
CA PHE A 217 4.97 16.32 -5.27
C PHE A 217 5.24 14.83 -4.99
N GLY A 218 6.46 14.51 -4.63
CA GLY A 218 6.84 13.23 -4.05
C GLY A 218 6.74 13.32 -2.53
N GLY A 219 5.77 12.62 -1.96
CA GLY A 219 5.48 12.64 -0.53
C GLY A 219 4.05 12.21 -0.24
N TYR A 220 3.51 12.65 0.90
CA TYR A 220 2.25 12.15 1.41
C TYR A 220 1.14 13.20 1.37
N HIS A 221 -0.08 12.75 1.51
CA HIS A 221 -1.30 13.54 1.39
C HIS A 221 -1.44 14.65 2.46
N THR A 222 -0.90 14.44 3.64
CA THR A 222 -0.99 15.41 4.76
C THR A 222 -0.23 16.69 4.46
N GLU A 223 0.97 16.60 3.89
CA GLU A 223 1.77 17.73 3.46
C GLU A 223 1.11 18.48 2.32
N VAL A 224 0.59 17.74 1.31
CA VAL A 224 -0.14 18.35 0.19
C VAL A 224 -1.36 19.13 0.66
N ALA A 225 -2.13 18.58 1.60
CA ALA A 225 -3.30 19.27 2.14
C ALA A 225 -2.92 20.61 2.82
N LEU A 226 -1.83 20.63 3.61
CA LEU A 226 -1.35 21.84 4.25
C LEU A 226 -0.79 22.85 3.25
N ILE A 227 0.00 22.39 2.27
CA ILE A 227 0.55 23.25 1.21
C ILE A 227 -0.59 23.90 0.43
N LEU A 228 -1.61 23.15 0.02
CA LEU A 228 -2.75 23.71 -0.72
C LEU A 228 -3.52 24.75 0.09
N ARG A 229 -3.77 24.53 1.37
CA ARG A 229 -4.43 25.52 2.23
C ARG A 229 -3.62 26.81 2.37
N GLN A 230 -2.31 26.66 2.57
CA GLN A 230 -1.42 27.83 2.70
C GLN A 230 -1.21 28.55 1.36
N ALA A 231 -1.21 27.81 0.24
CA ALA A 231 -1.20 28.39 -1.11
C ALA A 231 -2.45 29.23 -1.37
N GLU A 232 -3.65 28.71 -1.02
CA GLU A 232 -4.91 29.45 -1.12
C GLU A 232 -4.87 30.75 -0.29
N GLN A 233 -4.42 30.69 0.97
CA GLN A 233 -4.24 31.86 1.83
C GLN A 233 -3.29 32.90 1.22
N ALA A 234 -2.22 32.42 0.57
CA ALA A 234 -1.28 33.26 -0.14
C ALA A 234 -1.73 33.70 -1.54
N LYS A 235 -2.96 33.36 -1.95
CA LYS A 235 -3.51 33.64 -3.28
C LYS A 235 -2.62 33.08 -4.41
N LEU A 236 -2.10 31.89 -4.21
CA LEU A 236 -1.40 31.09 -5.23
C LEU A 236 -2.34 30.01 -5.69
N ASP A 237 -2.80 30.11 -6.95
CA ASP A 237 -3.54 29.03 -7.60
C ASP A 237 -2.55 27.94 -8.00
N LEU A 238 -2.60 26.83 -7.32
CA LEU A 238 -1.63 25.73 -7.42
C LEU A 238 -2.34 24.43 -7.76
N THR A 239 -2.01 23.84 -8.91
CA THR A 239 -2.35 22.46 -9.24
C THR A 239 -1.27 21.52 -8.71
N VAL A 240 -1.65 20.40 -8.10
CA VAL A 240 -0.72 19.41 -7.58
C VAL A 240 -0.87 18.11 -8.35
N MET A 241 0.26 17.52 -8.78
CA MET A 241 0.38 16.15 -9.24
C MET A 241 1.13 15.35 -8.17
N GLY A 242 0.42 14.47 -7.47
CA GLY A 242 1.03 13.57 -6.48
C GLY A 242 1.09 12.12 -6.93
N GLY A 243 1.59 11.28 -6.04
CA GLY A 243 1.61 9.83 -6.21
C GLY A 243 0.38 9.15 -5.61
N ASP A 244 0.49 7.85 -5.46
CA ASP A 244 -0.54 6.93 -4.97
C ASP A 244 -1.05 7.24 -3.55
N THR A 245 -0.23 7.88 -2.73
CA THR A 245 -0.58 8.32 -1.36
C THR A 245 -1.69 9.38 -1.34
N MET A 246 -1.96 10.03 -2.46
CA MET A 246 -3.07 11.01 -2.59
C MET A 246 -4.45 10.36 -2.67
N SER A 247 -4.55 9.04 -2.73
CA SER A 247 -5.81 8.28 -2.78
C SER A 247 -6.54 8.19 -1.43
N ASN A 248 -6.29 9.11 -0.52
CA ASN A 248 -6.83 9.11 0.84
C ASN A 248 -7.80 10.29 1.04
N THR A 249 -9.03 10.01 1.49
CA THR A 249 -10.07 11.04 1.75
C THR A 249 -9.68 12.04 2.83
N GLU A 250 -8.69 11.74 3.69
CA GLU A 250 -8.15 12.72 4.63
C GLU A 250 -7.58 13.95 3.91
N LEU A 251 -7.02 13.78 2.70
CA LEU A 251 -6.62 14.90 1.85
C LEU A 251 -7.78 15.89 1.64
N VAL A 252 -8.95 15.38 1.31
CA VAL A 252 -10.14 16.22 1.06
C VAL A 252 -10.62 16.89 2.34
N THR A 253 -10.66 16.14 3.43
CA THR A 253 -11.06 16.66 4.75
C THR A 253 -10.13 17.81 5.20
N ALA A 254 -8.84 17.67 4.97
CA ALA A 254 -7.84 18.64 5.38
C ALA A 254 -7.69 19.82 4.41
N ALA A 255 -7.74 19.60 3.09
CA ALA A 255 -7.57 20.64 2.08
C ALA A 255 -8.89 21.34 1.69
N GLY A 256 -10.05 20.76 2.01
CA GLY A 256 -11.34 21.30 1.59
C GLY A 256 -11.47 21.37 0.08
N LYS A 257 -12.00 22.48 -0.44
CA LYS A 257 -12.19 22.69 -1.88
C LYS A 257 -10.88 22.72 -2.70
N ALA A 258 -9.75 23.07 -2.06
CA ALA A 258 -8.45 23.06 -2.72
C ALA A 258 -8.02 21.66 -3.18
N SER A 259 -8.60 20.59 -2.61
CA SER A 259 -8.38 19.22 -3.08
C SER A 259 -8.81 18.98 -4.53
N ASN A 260 -9.73 19.79 -5.09
CA ASN A 260 -10.12 19.70 -6.50
C ASN A 260 -8.96 19.99 -7.47
N ASN A 261 -7.91 20.64 -6.99
CA ASN A 261 -6.68 20.91 -7.74
C ASN A 261 -5.63 19.77 -7.65
N VAL A 262 -6.01 18.62 -7.08
CA VAL A 262 -5.10 17.49 -6.95
C VAL A 262 -5.36 16.45 -8.01
N LEU A 263 -4.33 16.23 -8.82
CA LEU A 263 -4.15 15.08 -9.70
C LEU A 263 -3.21 14.09 -9.00
N PHE A 264 -3.37 12.81 -9.27
CA PHE A 264 -2.46 11.80 -8.71
C PHE A 264 -2.44 10.53 -9.56
N THR A 265 -1.38 9.77 -9.39
CA THR A 265 -1.26 8.45 -10.01
C THR A 265 -1.55 7.36 -9.00
N PHE A 266 -2.37 6.40 -9.38
CA PHE A 266 -2.68 5.21 -8.57
C PHE A 266 -2.95 4.01 -9.48
N GLY A 267 -2.97 2.81 -8.93
CA GLY A 267 -3.37 1.62 -9.67
C GLY A 267 -4.79 1.72 -10.24
N PRO A 268 -5.15 0.92 -11.26
CA PRO A 268 -6.53 0.85 -11.73
C PRO A 268 -7.51 0.61 -10.59
N ASP A 269 -8.66 1.29 -10.62
CA ASP A 269 -9.65 1.25 -9.54
C ASP A 269 -10.23 -0.15 -9.36
N ALA A 270 -9.74 -0.85 -8.35
CA ALA A 270 -10.19 -2.21 -8.03
C ALA A 270 -11.68 -2.29 -7.69
N ARG A 271 -12.31 -1.17 -7.26
CA ARG A 271 -13.76 -1.11 -7.01
C ARG A 271 -14.57 -1.28 -8.30
N LYS A 272 -13.95 -1.02 -9.45
CA LYS A 272 -14.54 -1.19 -10.80
C LYS A 272 -14.29 -2.59 -11.38
N ASN A 273 -13.47 -3.41 -10.73
CA ASN A 273 -13.24 -4.79 -11.13
C ASN A 273 -14.47 -5.66 -10.79
N PRO A 274 -15.11 -6.31 -11.78
CA PRO A 274 -16.26 -7.17 -11.51
C PRO A 274 -15.98 -8.28 -10.48
N ALA A 275 -14.77 -8.83 -10.45
CA ALA A 275 -14.37 -9.85 -9.48
C ALA A 275 -14.33 -9.31 -8.03
N ALA A 276 -14.13 -8.01 -7.84
CA ALA A 276 -14.15 -7.37 -6.54
C ALA A 276 -15.57 -7.00 -6.05
N ALA A 277 -16.56 -6.97 -6.93
CA ALA A 277 -17.89 -6.44 -6.62
C ALA A 277 -18.53 -7.03 -5.34
N PRO A 278 -18.49 -8.35 -5.04
CA PRO A 278 -19.03 -8.90 -3.80
C PRO A 278 -18.29 -8.36 -2.56
N ILE A 279 -16.98 -8.20 -2.64
CA ILE A 279 -16.15 -7.71 -1.53
C ILE A 279 -16.35 -6.21 -1.32
N VAL A 280 -16.41 -5.43 -2.41
CA VAL A 280 -16.75 -4.01 -2.36
C VAL A 280 -18.12 -3.78 -1.70
N LYS A 281 -19.12 -4.61 -2.08
CA LYS A 281 -20.43 -4.56 -1.43
C LYS A 281 -20.32 -4.85 0.07
N LYS A 282 -19.57 -5.87 0.46
CA LYS A 282 -19.40 -6.24 1.86
C LYS A 282 -18.78 -5.12 2.70
N PHE A 283 -17.76 -4.45 2.18
CA PHE A 283 -17.18 -3.26 2.83
C PHE A 283 -18.22 -2.15 2.98
N ARG A 284 -18.98 -1.84 1.94
CA ARG A 284 -20.02 -0.80 1.97
C ARG A 284 -21.17 -1.12 2.92
N ASP A 285 -21.57 -2.39 3.01
CA ASP A 285 -22.56 -2.86 4.01
C ASP A 285 -22.04 -2.63 5.44
N ALA A 286 -20.73 -2.79 5.66
CA ALA A 286 -20.04 -2.47 6.91
C ALA A 286 -19.72 -0.97 7.10
N LYS A 287 -20.26 -0.08 6.23
CA LYS A 287 -20.02 1.38 6.24
C LYS A 287 -18.57 1.79 6.01
N VAL A 288 -17.83 0.97 5.31
CA VAL A 288 -16.46 1.25 4.88
C VAL A 288 -16.44 1.39 3.36
N GLU A 289 -16.04 2.58 2.85
CA GLU A 289 -15.72 2.71 1.43
C GLU A 289 -14.32 2.11 1.21
N PRO A 290 -14.17 1.09 0.35
CA PRO A 290 -12.87 0.41 0.17
C PRO A 290 -11.99 1.19 -0.83
N GLU A 291 -11.61 2.41 -0.46
CA GLU A 291 -10.70 3.27 -1.21
C GLU A 291 -9.23 3.01 -0.88
N GLY A 292 -8.36 3.60 -1.66
CA GLY A 292 -6.92 3.55 -1.42
C GLY A 292 -6.41 2.11 -1.27
N TYR A 293 -5.78 1.83 -0.14
CA TYR A 293 -5.11 0.55 0.11
C TYR A 293 -5.98 -0.53 0.74
N VAL A 294 -7.27 -0.27 1.01
CA VAL A 294 -8.18 -1.27 1.64
C VAL A 294 -8.21 -2.57 0.84
N LEU A 295 -8.43 -2.49 -0.49
CA LEU A 295 -8.49 -3.68 -1.33
C LEU A 295 -7.11 -4.29 -1.59
N TYR A 296 -6.03 -3.52 -1.51
CA TYR A 296 -4.67 -4.07 -1.57
C TYR A 296 -4.36 -4.93 -0.35
N ALA A 297 -4.71 -4.46 0.84
CA ALA A 297 -4.55 -5.26 2.06
C ALA A 297 -5.41 -6.52 2.03
N TYR A 298 -6.64 -6.45 1.53
CA TYR A 298 -7.48 -7.63 1.32
C TYR A 298 -6.80 -8.62 0.34
N ALA A 299 -6.28 -8.13 -0.79
CA ALA A 299 -5.59 -8.94 -1.79
C ALA A 299 -4.33 -9.62 -1.26
N ALA A 300 -3.57 -8.96 -0.37
CA ALA A 300 -2.37 -9.55 0.23
C ALA A 300 -2.70 -10.85 0.99
N PHE A 301 -3.81 -10.88 1.71
CA PHE A 301 -4.25 -12.10 2.41
C PHE A 301 -4.87 -13.13 1.47
N GLN A 302 -5.50 -12.71 0.35
CA GLN A 302 -5.89 -13.65 -0.71
C GLN A 302 -4.68 -14.33 -1.34
N LEU A 303 -3.58 -13.59 -1.57
CA LEU A 303 -2.32 -14.14 -2.07
C LEU A 303 -1.75 -15.17 -1.09
N PHE A 304 -1.69 -14.83 0.20
CA PHE A 304 -1.21 -15.75 1.23
C PHE A 304 -2.05 -17.02 1.28
N GLU A 305 -3.39 -16.90 1.34
CA GLU A 305 -4.32 -18.04 1.36
C GLU A 305 -4.10 -18.97 0.18
N GLN A 306 -4.06 -18.43 -1.05
CA GLN A 306 -3.92 -19.21 -2.27
C GLN A 306 -2.52 -19.84 -2.36
N ALA A 307 -1.46 -19.08 -2.03
CA ALA A 307 -0.10 -19.60 -2.06
C ALA A 307 0.08 -20.76 -1.07
N ALA A 308 -0.46 -20.63 0.14
CA ALA A 308 -0.40 -21.67 1.15
C ALA A 308 -1.21 -22.91 0.76
N LYS A 309 -2.41 -22.73 0.21
CA LYS A 309 -3.24 -23.85 -0.29
C LYS A 309 -2.59 -24.59 -1.46
N ASN A 310 -2.06 -23.85 -2.44
CA ASN A 310 -1.38 -24.43 -3.59
C ASN A 310 -0.10 -25.19 -3.19
N ALA A 311 0.61 -24.69 -2.21
CA ALA A 311 1.82 -25.33 -1.66
C ALA A 311 1.51 -26.43 -0.63
N ASN A 312 0.27 -26.51 -0.12
CA ASN A 312 -0.11 -27.29 1.05
C ASN A 312 0.84 -27.05 2.25
N SER A 313 1.27 -25.79 2.45
CA SER A 313 2.29 -25.41 3.42
C SER A 313 2.24 -23.92 3.70
N VAL A 314 2.57 -23.52 4.94
CA VAL A 314 2.82 -22.12 5.33
C VAL A 314 4.32 -21.83 5.52
N LYS A 315 5.19 -22.77 5.15
CA LYS A 315 6.64 -22.57 5.29
C LYS A 315 7.16 -21.60 4.24
N PHE A 316 8.11 -20.78 4.62
CA PHE A 316 8.70 -19.73 3.79
C PHE A 316 9.11 -20.23 2.39
N ALA A 317 9.92 -21.29 2.28
CA ALA A 317 10.43 -21.76 1.00
C ALA A 317 9.33 -22.24 0.04
N ASP A 318 8.26 -22.82 0.58
CA ASP A 318 7.12 -23.31 -0.21
C ASP A 318 6.26 -22.14 -0.71
N LEU A 319 6.03 -21.15 0.16
CA LEU A 319 5.28 -19.92 -0.18
C LEU A 319 6.05 -19.08 -1.21
N GLU A 320 7.34 -18.85 -0.99
CA GLU A 320 8.22 -18.08 -1.87
C GLU A 320 8.23 -18.68 -3.28
N LYS A 321 8.48 -19.97 -3.38
CA LYS A 321 8.47 -20.71 -4.65
C LYS A 321 7.09 -20.61 -5.34
N ASN A 322 6.01 -20.73 -4.58
CA ASN A 322 4.65 -20.67 -5.12
C ASN A 322 4.31 -19.28 -5.64
N LEU A 323 4.67 -18.21 -4.91
CA LEU A 323 4.42 -16.83 -5.31
C LEU A 323 5.21 -16.44 -6.57
N HIS A 324 6.47 -16.85 -6.69
CA HIS A 324 7.26 -16.55 -7.90
C HIS A 324 6.75 -17.27 -9.16
N ASN A 325 6.21 -18.47 -9.02
CA ASN A 325 5.79 -19.28 -10.17
C ASN A 325 4.28 -19.29 -10.41
N GLY A 326 3.50 -18.73 -9.47
CA GLY A 326 2.05 -18.79 -9.49
C GLY A 326 1.38 -17.61 -10.19
N SER A 327 0.07 -17.77 -10.35
CA SER A 327 -0.84 -16.71 -10.76
C SER A 327 -2.08 -16.81 -9.87
N PHE A 328 -2.50 -15.69 -9.30
CA PHE A 328 -3.47 -15.65 -8.20
C PHE A 328 -4.63 -14.74 -8.57
N ASP A 329 -5.84 -15.21 -8.33
CA ASP A 329 -7.04 -14.41 -8.54
C ASP A 329 -7.34 -13.60 -7.27
N THR A 330 -7.31 -12.28 -7.38
CA THR A 330 -7.51 -11.37 -6.26
C THR A 330 -8.57 -10.32 -6.58
N VAL A 331 -8.98 -9.56 -5.57
CA VAL A 331 -9.85 -8.39 -5.77
C VAL A 331 -9.20 -7.32 -6.67
N LEU A 332 -7.88 -7.32 -6.81
CA LEU A 332 -7.15 -6.45 -7.73
C LEU A 332 -7.11 -7.02 -9.17
N GLY A 333 -7.65 -8.21 -9.38
CA GLY A 333 -7.53 -8.97 -10.62
C GLY A 333 -6.50 -10.08 -10.50
N LYS A 334 -6.10 -10.63 -11.66
CA LYS A 334 -5.10 -11.69 -11.72
C LYS A 334 -3.71 -11.13 -11.44
N MET A 335 -3.02 -11.70 -10.44
CA MET A 335 -1.73 -11.22 -9.98
C MET A 335 -0.65 -12.30 -10.13
N SER A 336 0.50 -11.89 -10.62
CA SER A 336 1.73 -12.70 -10.70
C SER A 336 2.93 -11.78 -10.55
N PHE A 337 4.09 -12.36 -10.27
CA PHE A 337 5.30 -11.61 -9.94
C PHE A 337 6.43 -11.90 -10.90
N ASP A 338 7.36 -10.95 -11.05
CA ASP A 338 8.63 -11.16 -11.73
C ASP A 338 9.67 -11.80 -10.79
N ALA A 339 10.88 -12.03 -11.30
CA ALA A 339 11.97 -12.64 -10.53
C ALA A 339 12.42 -11.80 -9.32
N LYS A 340 12.08 -10.51 -9.28
CA LYS A 340 12.38 -9.61 -8.16
C LYS A 340 11.23 -9.45 -7.18
N GLY A 341 10.08 -10.12 -7.43
CA GLY A 341 8.87 -9.98 -6.63
C GLY A 341 8.01 -8.77 -6.98
N ASN A 342 8.21 -8.10 -8.12
CA ASN A 342 7.32 -7.03 -8.56
C ASN A 342 6.06 -7.60 -9.22
N SER A 343 4.90 -7.00 -8.90
CA SER A 343 3.65 -7.31 -9.60
C SER A 343 3.77 -7.03 -11.09
N LYS A 344 3.25 -7.95 -11.92
CA LYS A 344 3.11 -7.78 -13.37
C LYS A 344 1.78 -7.14 -13.79
N ALA A 345 0.93 -6.77 -12.82
CA ALA A 345 -0.33 -6.08 -13.09
C ALA A 345 -0.09 -4.66 -13.66
N PRO A 346 -1.08 -4.07 -14.37
CA PRO A 346 -1.02 -2.67 -14.79
C PRO A 346 -0.76 -1.76 -13.59
N ALA A 347 0.24 -0.88 -13.70
CA ALA A 347 0.77 -0.19 -12.55
C ALA A 347 -0.02 1.07 -12.17
N PHE A 348 -0.09 2.06 -13.09
CA PHE A 348 -0.63 3.38 -12.75
C PHE A 348 -1.47 3.99 -13.85
N VAL A 349 -2.50 4.73 -13.41
CA VAL A 349 -3.32 5.63 -14.22
C VAL A 349 -3.46 6.96 -13.48
N VAL A 350 -3.86 8.03 -14.18
CA VAL A 350 -4.03 9.36 -13.57
C VAL A 350 -5.46 9.56 -13.11
N TYR A 351 -5.60 10.03 -11.89
CA TYR A 351 -6.85 10.41 -11.25
C TYR A 351 -6.89 11.90 -10.96
N GLN A 352 -8.09 12.42 -10.74
CA GLN A 352 -8.34 13.75 -10.20
C GLN A 352 -9.36 13.68 -9.07
N TRP A 353 -9.10 14.40 -7.99
CA TRP A 353 -10.10 14.72 -6.98
C TRP A 353 -11.09 15.76 -7.51
N LYS A 354 -12.37 15.54 -7.29
CA LYS A 354 -13.43 16.48 -7.60
C LYS A 354 -14.59 16.27 -6.62
N ASP A 355 -14.97 17.34 -5.91
CA ASP A 355 -16.11 17.36 -4.99
C ASP A 355 -16.11 16.18 -3.99
N GLY A 356 -14.94 15.91 -3.41
CA GLY A 356 -14.76 14.88 -2.40
C GLY A 356 -14.67 13.44 -2.91
N LYS A 357 -14.59 13.25 -4.23
CA LYS A 357 -14.42 11.93 -4.87
C LYS A 357 -13.30 12.03 -5.90
N TYR A 358 -12.68 10.88 -6.19
CA TYR A 358 -11.71 10.80 -7.28
C TYR A 358 -12.17 9.81 -8.34
N ASP A 359 -11.86 10.13 -9.58
CA ASP A 359 -12.05 9.26 -10.74
C ASP A 359 -10.92 9.49 -11.74
N TYR A 360 -10.84 8.63 -12.75
CA TYR A 360 -9.91 8.81 -13.86
C TYR A 360 -10.06 10.17 -14.51
N VAL A 361 -8.95 10.80 -14.88
CA VAL A 361 -8.99 11.96 -15.77
C VAL A 361 -9.55 11.56 -17.13
N LYS A 362 -10.39 12.43 -17.70
CA LYS A 362 -11.02 12.23 -18.99
C LYS A 362 -10.13 12.74 -20.11
#